data_8593a2b2da5922400979d7649e5fa5a4
#
_entry.id   8593a2b2da5922400979d7649e5fa5a4
#
_cell.length_a   1.000
_cell.length_b   1.000
_cell.length_c   1.000
_cell.angle_alpha   90.00
_cell.angle_beta   90.00
_cell.angle_gamma   90.00
#
_symmetry.space_group_name_H-M   'P 1'
#
loop_
_entity.id
_entity.type
_entity.pdbx_description
1 polymer ?
#
loop_
_entity_poly.entity_id
_entity_poly.type
_entity_poly.pdbx_seq_one_letter_code
_entity_poly.pdbx_strand_id
1 'polypeptide(L)'
;MAHLHYHHHLRLSYYGYKQSNAPPPTAIIGKAWVIDCDTIVISSIHIRLEGIDAPETDQTCTDASGKSWPCGQNATRELRGFIGGRELTCDKRAEDKYGRALAVCKLPDGSDVNAWLVR
;
A
#
# COMPACT_ATOMS: atom_id res chain seq x y z
N MET A 1 -20.09 0.94 14.51
CA MET A 1 -20.22 0.72 15.67
C MET A 1 -20.24 0.19 16.06
N ALA A 2 -20.33 0.82 15.11
CA ALA A 2 -20.47 0.55 16.17
C ALA A 2 -20.38 -0.10 16.21
N HIS A 3 -20.55 -0.07 15.76
CA HIS A 3 -20.56 -0.60 16.79
C HIS A 3 -20.07 -1.29 16.66
N LEU A 4 -19.80 -0.85 15.59
CA LEU A 4 -19.32 -1.28 16.43
C LEU A 4 -19.21 -2.08 16.24
N HIS A 5 -19.30 -2.16 15.69
CA HIS A 5 -19.20 -2.75 16.57
C HIS A 5 -18.63 -3.33 16.36
N TYR A 6 -18.36 -3.42 15.60
CA TYR A 6 -17.94 -3.75 16.55
C TYR A 6 -17.58 -4.20 16.45
N HIS A 7 -17.10 -3.84 15.48
CA HIS A 7 -16.90 -4.13 16.53
C HIS A 7 -16.48 -4.35 16.68
N HIS A 8 -16.12 -3.97 16.09
CA HIS A 8 -15.91 -4.08 17.27
C HIS A 8 -15.57 -4.18 17.45
N HIS A 9 -15.24 -3.67 16.92
CA HIS A 9 -15.10 -3.63 18.12
C HIS A 9 -14.58 -3.69 18.29
N LEU A 10 -14.26 -3.11 17.74
CA LEU A 10 -13.89 -2.95 18.76
C LEU A 10 -13.88 -3.05 18.85
N ARG A 11 -13.70 -2.68 18.66
CA ARG A 11 -13.74 -2.60 19.60
C ARG A 11 -13.78 -2.48 20.03
N LEU A 12 -13.68 -1.99 19.99
CA LEU A 12 -13.70 -1.72 21.08
C LEU A 12 -13.87 -1.67 21.43
N SER A 13 -13.94 -1.35 21.58
CA SER A 13 -14.14 -1.13 22.52
C SER A 13 -14.34 -1.15 22.80
N TYR A 14 -14.36 -0.55 23.16
CA TYR A 14 -14.53 -0.31 24.12
C TYR A 14 -14.82 0.02 24.42
N TYR A 15 -15.74 -0.03 24.53
CA TYR A 15 -15.58 0.85 25.31
C TYR A 15 -15.77 2.35 25.46
N GLY A 16 -16.28 3.15 26.30
CA GLY A 16 -16.07 4.57 26.21
C GLY A 16 -14.81 5.02 25.49
N TYR A 17 -14.44 4.22 24.57
CA TYR A 17 -13.22 4.44 23.83
C TYR A 17 -13.43 5.49 22.75
N LYS A 18 -12.65 6.53 22.81
CA LYS A 18 -12.74 7.61 21.86
C LYS A 18 -11.84 7.31 20.67
N GLN A 19 -12.42 7.27 19.48
CA GLN A 19 -11.60 7.09 18.27
C GLN A 19 -10.71 8.31 18.07
N SER A 20 -9.45 8.05 17.89
CA SER A 20 -8.47 9.06 17.57
C SER A 20 -8.31 9.18 16.07
N ASN A 21 -8.15 10.41 15.55
CA ASN A 21 -7.74 10.63 14.16
C ASN A 21 -6.24 10.49 13.98
N ALA A 22 -5.52 10.22 15.06
CA ALA A 22 -4.08 10.01 14.96
C ALA A 22 -3.78 8.71 14.22
N PRO A 23 -2.68 8.64 13.47
CA PRO A 23 -2.26 7.40 12.83
C PRO A 23 -1.97 6.32 13.88
N PRO A 24 -2.12 5.03 13.53
CA PRO A 24 -1.74 3.96 14.45
C PRO A 24 -0.24 4.01 14.75
N PRO A 25 0.21 3.46 15.91
CA PRO A 25 1.64 3.46 16.26
C PRO A 25 2.53 2.77 15.24
N THR A 26 1.95 1.89 14.42
CA THR A 26 2.66 1.16 13.37
C THR A 26 2.69 1.92 12.04
N ALA A 27 2.20 3.16 12.01
CA ALA A 27 2.12 3.93 10.77
C ALA A 27 3.51 4.40 10.32
N ILE A 28 3.75 4.25 9.02
CA ILE A 28 4.92 4.79 8.35
C ILE A 28 4.40 5.89 7.43
N ILE A 29 4.83 7.12 7.67
CA ILE A 29 4.27 8.29 7.00
C ILE A 29 5.38 9.04 6.28
N GLY A 30 5.14 9.41 5.02
CA GLY A 30 6.08 10.24 4.28
C GLY A 30 5.90 10.10 2.79
N LYS A 31 6.72 10.83 2.06
CA LYS A 31 6.76 10.73 0.61
C LYS A 31 7.41 9.42 0.21
N ALA A 32 6.83 8.75 -0.76
CA ALA A 32 7.26 7.44 -1.18
C ALA A 32 8.09 7.52 -2.45
N TRP A 33 9.13 6.71 -2.50
CA TRP A 33 9.90 6.45 -3.69
C TRP A 33 9.49 5.07 -4.22
N VAL A 34 8.95 5.01 -5.43
CA VAL A 34 8.50 3.74 -6.03
C VAL A 34 9.70 3.06 -6.67
N ILE A 35 10.03 1.86 -6.18
CA ILE A 35 11.16 1.08 -6.74
C ILE A 35 10.69 -0.12 -7.55
N ASP A 36 9.45 -0.56 -7.35
CA ASP A 36 8.84 -1.63 -8.11
C ASP A 36 7.33 -1.45 -8.08
N CYS A 37 6.59 -2.23 -8.86
CA CYS A 37 5.13 -2.09 -8.94
C CYS A 37 4.41 -2.49 -7.66
N ASP A 38 5.09 -3.12 -6.71
CA ASP A 38 4.52 -3.48 -5.42
C ASP A 38 5.40 -3.05 -4.23
N THR A 39 6.46 -2.27 -4.50
CA THR A 39 7.42 -1.92 -3.44
C THR A 39 7.77 -0.44 -3.50
N ILE A 40 7.67 0.21 -2.34
CA ILE A 40 7.99 1.62 -2.18
C ILE A 40 8.97 1.79 -1.01
N VAL A 41 9.60 2.96 -0.95
CA VAL A 41 10.51 3.31 0.16
C VAL A 41 10.05 4.62 0.76
N ILE A 42 9.88 4.66 2.08
CA ILE A 42 9.60 5.87 2.83
C ILE A 42 10.66 5.96 3.93
N SER A 43 11.44 7.04 3.95
CA SER A 43 12.47 7.27 4.99
C SER A 43 13.36 6.04 5.19
N SER A 44 13.88 5.49 4.11
CA SER A 44 14.74 4.29 4.09
C SER A 44 14.04 2.99 4.49
N ILE A 45 12.74 3.03 4.78
CA ILE A 45 11.98 1.81 5.10
C ILE A 45 11.42 1.24 3.80
N HIS A 46 11.80 0.01 3.48
CA HIS A 46 11.27 -0.70 2.33
C HIS A 46 9.92 -1.28 2.70
N ILE A 47 8.91 -0.97 1.89
CA ILE A 47 7.53 -1.35 2.13
C ILE A 47 7.03 -2.13 0.93
N ARG A 48 6.60 -3.37 1.18
CA ARG A 48 5.88 -4.15 0.18
C ARG A 48 4.39 -3.97 0.42
N LEU A 49 3.67 -3.62 -0.65
CA LEU A 49 2.22 -3.41 -0.56
C LEU A 49 1.55 -4.77 -0.39
N GLU A 50 0.87 -4.95 0.74
CA GLU A 50 0.28 -6.23 1.12
C GLU A 50 -0.83 -6.64 0.14
N GLY A 51 -0.85 -7.92 -0.22
CA GLY A 51 -1.90 -8.48 -1.07
C GLY A 51 -1.73 -8.22 -2.56
N ILE A 52 -0.64 -7.60 -2.95
CA ILE A 52 -0.41 -7.27 -4.37
C ILE A 52 0.46 -8.33 -5.01
N ASP A 53 -0.04 -8.89 -6.11
CA ASP A 53 0.71 -9.79 -6.97
C ASP A 53 0.86 -9.11 -8.32
N ALA A 54 2.00 -8.48 -8.54
CA ALA A 54 2.25 -7.64 -9.71
C ALA A 54 3.51 -8.10 -10.43
N PRO A 55 3.64 -7.81 -11.74
CA PRO A 55 4.87 -8.15 -12.47
C PRO A 55 6.05 -7.36 -11.93
N GLU A 56 7.22 -7.98 -11.93
CA GLU A 56 8.45 -7.26 -11.56
C GLU A 56 8.76 -6.19 -12.60
N THR A 57 9.52 -5.18 -12.21
CA THR A 57 9.77 -4.02 -13.08
C THR A 57 10.40 -4.41 -14.41
N ASP A 58 11.27 -5.41 -14.42
CA ASP A 58 11.94 -5.87 -15.65
C ASP A 58 11.16 -6.94 -16.40
N GLN A 59 9.97 -7.30 -15.92
CA GLN A 59 9.18 -8.34 -16.55
C GLN A 59 8.54 -7.84 -17.83
N THR A 60 8.55 -8.70 -18.89
CA THR A 60 7.77 -8.47 -20.10
C THR A 60 6.57 -9.41 -20.13
N CYS A 61 5.52 -8.98 -20.80
CA CYS A 61 4.30 -9.75 -20.99
C CYS A 61 4.01 -9.87 -22.47
N THR A 62 3.12 -10.77 -22.83
CA THR A 62 2.70 -10.96 -24.23
C THR A 62 1.24 -10.54 -24.35
N ASP A 63 0.94 -9.68 -25.32
CA ASP A 63 -0.43 -9.23 -25.55
C ASP A 63 -1.22 -10.26 -26.39
N ALA A 64 -2.48 -9.96 -26.66
CA ALA A 64 -3.37 -10.88 -27.38
C ALA A 64 -2.90 -11.17 -28.80
N SER A 65 -2.09 -10.29 -29.40
CA SER A 65 -1.54 -10.49 -30.73
C SER A 65 -0.20 -11.22 -30.73
N GLY A 66 0.30 -11.61 -29.54
CA GLY A 66 1.60 -12.27 -29.40
C GLY A 66 2.77 -11.33 -29.30
N LYS A 67 2.52 -10.02 -29.20
CA LYS A 67 3.58 -9.01 -29.15
C LYS A 67 4.05 -8.83 -27.70
N SER A 68 5.37 -8.76 -27.53
CA SER A 68 5.98 -8.52 -26.24
C SER A 68 5.86 -7.04 -25.85
N TRP A 69 5.62 -6.75 -24.56
CA TRP A 69 5.57 -5.38 -24.06
C TRP A 69 6.07 -5.31 -22.62
N PRO A 70 6.59 -4.15 -22.20
CA PRO A 70 7.23 -4.04 -20.88
C PRO A 70 6.18 -3.78 -19.78
N CYS A 71 5.43 -4.81 -19.41
CA CYS A 71 4.34 -4.67 -18.44
C CYS A 71 4.83 -4.26 -17.05
N GLY A 72 6.03 -4.74 -16.64
CA GLY A 72 6.57 -4.36 -15.34
C GLY A 72 6.90 -2.89 -15.26
N GLN A 73 7.55 -2.35 -16.29
CA GLN A 73 7.87 -0.92 -16.33
C GLN A 73 6.60 -0.07 -16.36
N ASN A 74 5.60 -0.51 -17.13
CA ASN A 74 4.32 0.21 -17.20
C ASN A 74 3.61 0.21 -15.85
N ALA A 75 3.58 -0.93 -15.16
CA ALA A 75 2.94 -1.04 -13.84
C ALA A 75 3.64 -0.12 -12.83
N THR A 76 4.96 -0.12 -12.83
CA THR A 76 5.75 0.75 -11.94
C THR A 76 5.48 2.22 -12.22
N ARG A 77 5.42 2.58 -13.51
CA ARG A 77 5.14 3.97 -13.91
C ARG A 77 3.73 4.40 -13.51
N GLU A 78 2.75 3.50 -13.65
CA GLU A 78 1.38 3.81 -13.25
C GLU A 78 1.27 4.03 -11.74
N LEU A 79 1.93 3.19 -10.95
CA LEU A 79 1.94 3.36 -9.50
C LEU A 79 2.58 4.70 -9.12
N ARG A 80 3.72 5.02 -9.76
CA ARG A 80 4.41 6.28 -9.52
C ARG A 80 3.53 7.47 -9.85
N GLY A 81 2.80 7.40 -10.97
CA GLY A 81 1.87 8.45 -11.38
C GLY A 81 0.68 8.58 -10.44
N PHE A 82 0.15 7.47 -9.97
CA PHE A 82 -0.99 7.49 -9.05
C PHE A 82 -0.62 8.14 -7.72
N ILE A 83 0.54 7.79 -7.17
CA ILE A 83 1.01 8.38 -5.91
C ILE A 83 1.35 9.87 -6.13
N GLY A 84 1.99 10.20 -7.24
CA GLY A 84 2.19 11.59 -7.67
C GLY A 84 2.97 12.45 -6.70
N GLY A 85 3.93 11.89 -5.97
CA GLY A 85 4.72 12.65 -5.02
C GLY A 85 3.97 13.03 -3.75
N ARG A 86 2.75 12.53 -3.56
CA ARG A 86 1.95 12.82 -2.36
C ARG A 86 2.46 11.99 -1.19
N GLU A 87 2.21 12.48 0.02
CA GLU A 87 2.55 11.78 1.24
C GLU A 87 1.64 10.57 1.42
N LEU A 88 2.21 9.46 1.84
CA LEU A 88 1.44 8.25 2.15
C LEU A 88 1.43 8.01 3.65
N THR A 89 0.35 7.38 4.12
CA THR A 89 0.26 6.80 5.46
C THR A 89 0.10 5.30 5.26
N CYS A 90 1.11 4.55 5.69
CA CYS A 90 1.15 3.10 5.54
C CYS A 90 1.02 2.44 6.90
N ASP A 91 0.06 1.53 7.03
CA ASP A 91 -0.14 0.74 8.24
C ASP A 91 0.62 -0.58 8.10
N LYS A 92 1.70 -0.71 8.86
CA LYS A 92 2.52 -1.93 8.84
C LYS A 92 1.77 -3.06 9.51
N ARG A 93 1.55 -4.15 8.76
CA ARG A 93 0.83 -5.33 9.23
C ARG A 93 1.76 -6.45 9.64
N ALA A 94 2.92 -6.55 8.99
CA ALA A 94 3.84 -7.65 9.22
C ALA A 94 5.20 -7.27 8.62
N GLU A 95 6.13 -8.20 8.66
CA GLU A 95 7.44 -8.05 8.05
C GLU A 95 7.72 -9.32 7.25
N ASP A 96 8.29 -9.17 6.06
CA ASP A 96 8.65 -10.35 5.29
C ASP A 96 10.05 -10.83 5.66
N LYS A 97 10.46 -11.96 5.07
CA LYS A 97 11.75 -12.59 5.40
C LYS A 97 12.95 -11.74 4.95
N TYR A 98 12.73 -10.73 4.13
CA TYR A 98 13.79 -9.82 3.68
C TYR A 98 13.83 -8.52 4.47
N GLY A 99 13.02 -8.40 5.53
CA GLY A 99 12.99 -7.21 6.36
C GLY A 99 12.13 -6.08 5.82
N ARG A 100 11.34 -6.31 4.76
CA ARG A 100 10.43 -5.30 4.25
C ARG A 100 9.16 -5.28 5.08
N ALA A 101 8.62 -4.09 5.32
CA ALA A 101 7.33 -3.96 5.97
C ALA A 101 6.23 -4.34 4.99
N LEU A 102 5.35 -5.25 5.40
CA LEU A 102 4.13 -5.53 4.64
C LEU A 102 3.06 -4.56 5.14
N ALA A 103 2.52 -3.74 4.25
CA ALA A 103 1.66 -2.65 4.69
C ALA A 103 0.53 -2.37 3.72
N VAL A 104 -0.50 -1.72 4.25
CA VAL A 104 -1.59 -1.13 3.48
C VAL A 104 -1.40 0.38 3.54
N CYS A 105 -1.33 1.02 2.38
CA CYS A 105 -1.00 2.44 2.27
C CYS A 105 -2.17 3.25 1.75
N LYS A 106 -2.32 4.47 2.27
CA LYS A 106 -3.39 5.38 1.87
C LYS A 106 -2.82 6.75 1.54
N LEU A 107 -3.47 7.39 0.57
CA LEU A 107 -3.21 8.77 0.19
C LEU A 107 -3.91 9.73 1.16
N PRO A 108 -3.55 11.03 1.15
CA PRO A 108 -4.17 11.99 2.05
C PRO A 108 -5.69 12.08 1.93
N ASP A 109 -6.25 11.79 0.74
CA ASP A 109 -7.70 11.80 0.52
C ASP A 109 -8.38 10.50 0.98
N GLY A 110 -7.61 9.56 1.56
CA GLY A 110 -8.14 8.29 2.02
C GLY A 110 -8.12 7.18 0.98
N SER A 111 -7.70 7.47 -0.24
CA SER A 111 -7.61 6.45 -1.30
C SER A 111 -6.64 5.36 -0.91
N ASP A 112 -7.06 4.11 -1.06
CA ASP A 112 -6.26 2.94 -0.71
C ASP A 112 -5.40 2.56 -1.92
N VAL A 113 -4.09 2.67 -1.76
CA VAL A 113 -3.13 2.39 -2.84
C VAL A 113 -3.19 0.90 -3.21
N ASN A 114 -3.27 0.03 -2.21
CA ASN A 114 -3.31 -1.41 -2.44
C ASN A 114 -4.57 -1.78 -3.24
N ALA A 115 -5.72 -1.22 -2.86
CA ALA A 115 -6.97 -1.47 -3.57
C ALA A 115 -6.91 -0.95 -5.01
N TRP A 116 -6.28 0.20 -5.23
CA TRP A 116 -6.14 0.77 -6.57
C TRP A 116 -5.35 -0.17 -7.49
N LEU A 117 -4.31 -0.82 -6.95
CA LEU A 117 -3.45 -1.70 -7.75
C LEU A 117 -4.17 -2.96 -8.23
N VAL A 118 -5.22 -3.40 -7.53
CA VAL A 118 -5.96 -4.62 -7.91
C VAL A 118 -7.29 -4.31 -8.60
N ARG A 119 -7.50 -3.08 -8.99
CA ARG A 119 -8.74 -2.64 -9.65
C ARG A 119 -8.97 -3.32 -11.00
#